data_9798950bd6b1319b0a682ecab4a8969b
#
_entry.id   9798950bd6b1319b0a682ecab4a8969b
#
_cell.length_a   1.000
_cell.length_b   1.000
_cell.length_c   1.000
_cell.angle_alpha   90.00
_cell.angle_beta   90.00
_cell.angle_gamma   90.00
#
_symmetry.space_group_name_H-M   'P 1'
#
loop_
_entity.id
_entity.type
_entity.pdbx_description
1 polymer ?
#
loop_
_entity_poly.entity_id
_entity_poly.type
_entity_poly.pdbx_seq_one_letter_code
_entity_poly.pdbx_strand_id
1 'polypeptide(L)'
;MILYKSEQRVLGRSDCLQILSQAEKDHPDAFERARDYFVAFVDPAAYYKPYPTVAEINAVNSAFTEWVLFDFDFAQATAAERAGEPLPEAPQTLVEAYAQGDATVEELARTQFFSTFWVIAQDPKRKLSVMRETRTCRDFEVSCDLISTRRNWTSGTVNARIASVGGRWVSCGRCLSHDSAPSEPQPACMTQTDPERESSRFIELVRELEGVNGRFVATARAESFWPA
;
A
#
# COMPACT_ATOMS: atom_id res chain seq x y z
N MET A 1 3.16 -23.19 -15.91
CA MET A 1 4.43 -22.62 -15.41
C MET A 1 4.84 -21.32 -16.15
N ILE A 2 4.49 -21.15 -17.43
CA ILE A 2 4.78 -19.94 -18.22
C ILE A 2 3.82 -18.79 -17.86
N LEU A 3 2.55 -19.06 -17.59
CA LEU A 3 1.55 -18.07 -17.16
C LEU A 3 1.92 -17.39 -15.84
N TYR A 4 2.50 -18.15 -14.90
CA TYR A 4 2.90 -17.59 -13.60
C TYR A 4 4.02 -16.54 -13.71
N LYS A 5 4.95 -16.71 -14.64
CA LYS A 5 5.98 -15.71 -14.92
C LYS A 5 5.45 -14.47 -15.63
N SER A 6 4.45 -14.64 -16.50
CA SER A 6 3.83 -13.50 -17.18
C SER A 6 2.91 -12.71 -16.24
N GLU A 7 2.14 -13.38 -15.37
CA GLU A 7 1.28 -12.73 -14.38
C GLU A 7 2.08 -11.96 -13.32
N GLN A 8 3.22 -12.52 -12.85
CA GLN A 8 4.15 -11.77 -12.00
C GLN A 8 4.80 -10.57 -12.71
N ARG A 9 4.88 -10.61 -14.02
CA ARG A 9 5.45 -9.53 -14.84
C ARG A 9 4.41 -8.44 -15.11
N VAL A 10 3.16 -8.79 -15.26
CA VAL A 10 2.03 -7.87 -15.50
C VAL A 10 1.66 -7.09 -14.23
N LEU A 11 1.84 -7.69 -13.05
CA LEU A 11 1.64 -7.05 -11.74
C LEU A 11 2.94 -6.63 -11.10
N GLY A 12 4.00 -6.83 -11.82
CA GLY A 12 5.32 -6.51 -11.34
C GLY A 12 5.40 -5.02 -11.02
N ARG A 13 6.09 -4.74 -9.92
CA ARG A 13 6.58 -3.42 -9.54
C ARG A 13 7.02 -2.55 -10.75
N SER A 14 7.39 -3.15 -11.88
CA SER A 14 7.76 -2.46 -13.12
C SER A 14 6.61 -1.69 -13.76
N ASP A 15 5.37 -2.19 -13.74
CA ASP A 15 4.27 -1.52 -14.43
C ASP A 15 3.78 -0.33 -13.60
N CYS A 16 3.67 -0.49 -12.27
CA CYS A 16 3.40 0.64 -11.37
C CYS A 16 4.52 1.70 -11.43
N LEU A 17 5.78 1.30 -11.59
CA LEU A 17 6.89 2.24 -11.76
C LEU A 17 6.89 2.92 -13.13
N GLN A 18 6.38 2.28 -14.18
CA GLN A 18 6.19 2.91 -15.49
C GLN A 18 5.09 3.97 -15.44
N ILE A 19 3.94 3.65 -14.80
CA ILE A 19 2.86 4.61 -14.57
C ILE A 19 3.41 5.81 -13.79
N LEU A 20 4.10 5.57 -12.68
CA LEU A 20 4.71 6.63 -11.88
C LEU A 20 5.66 7.51 -12.70
N SER A 21 6.57 6.90 -13.44
CA SER A 21 7.56 7.63 -14.26
C SER A 21 6.92 8.41 -15.40
N GLN A 22 5.83 7.90 -15.98
CA GLN A 22 5.10 8.62 -17.02
C GLN A 22 4.37 9.82 -16.43
N ALA A 23 3.65 9.61 -15.31
CA ALA A 23 2.91 10.68 -14.66
C ALA A 23 3.81 11.80 -14.11
N GLU A 24 4.99 11.47 -13.59
CA GLU A 24 5.98 12.47 -13.15
C GLU A 24 6.47 13.33 -14.31
N LYS A 25 6.56 12.78 -15.51
CA LYS A 25 6.92 13.54 -16.72
C LYS A 25 5.77 14.40 -17.23
N ASP A 26 4.55 13.86 -17.21
CA ASP A 26 3.37 14.53 -17.71
C ASP A 26 2.90 15.65 -16.78
N HIS A 27 3.09 15.47 -15.47
CA HIS A 27 2.57 16.34 -14.40
C HIS A 27 3.62 16.61 -13.30
N PRO A 28 4.75 17.24 -13.61
CA PRO A 28 5.85 17.44 -12.65
C PRO A 28 5.42 18.25 -11.42
N ASP A 29 4.58 19.28 -11.61
CA ASP A 29 4.14 20.15 -10.52
C ASP A 29 3.16 19.41 -9.57
N ALA A 30 2.32 18.51 -10.07
CA ALA A 30 1.47 17.67 -9.23
C ALA A 30 2.30 16.71 -8.38
N PHE A 31 3.38 16.16 -8.95
CA PHE A 31 4.32 15.30 -8.22
C PHE A 31 5.11 16.04 -7.16
N GLU A 32 5.54 17.28 -7.44
CA GLU A 32 6.22 18.12 -6.46
C GLU A 32 5.29 18.41 -5.27
N ARG A 33 4.05 18.83 -5.54
CA ARG A 33 3.04 19.03 -4.49
C ARG A 33 2.75 17.76 -3.68
N ALA A 34 2.64 16.60 -4.34
CA ALA A 34 2.46 15.33 -3.66
C ALA A 34 3.63 15.03 -2.73
N ARG A 35 4.86 15.25 -3.20
CA ARG A 35 6.07 15.03 -2.41
C ARG A 35 6.14 15.96 -1.20
N ASP A 36 5.85 17.23 -1.41
CA ASP A 36 5.84 18.24 -0.34
C ASP A 36 4.80 17.88 0.73
N TYR A 37 3.59 17.52 0.30
CA TYR A 37 2.55 17.07 1.22
C TYR A 37 2.97 15.83 2.01
N PHE A 38 3.49 14.81 1.31
CA PHE A 38 3.92 13.57 1.95
C PHE A 38 5.03 13.82 2.98
N VAL A 39 6.03 14.61 2.62
CA VAL A 39 7.15 14.95 3.51
C VAL A 39 6.66 15.75 4.71
N ALA A 40 5.80 16.73 4.49
CA ALA A 40 5.24 17.55 5.57
C ALA A 40 4.36 16.74 6.52
N PHE A 41 3.60 15.76 6.01
CA PHE A 41 2.71 14.95 6.82
C PHE A 41 3.45 13.84 7.57
N VAL A 42 4.32 13.10 6.89
CA VAL A 42 5.05 11.95 7.45
C VAL A 42 6.22 12.39 8.32
N ASP A 43 6.84 13.51 7.97
CA ASP A 43 8.03 14.06 8.63
C ASP A 43 9.17 13.01 8.76
N PRO A 44 9.69 12.46 7.64
CA PRO A 44 10.57 11.30 7.68
C PRO A 44 11.91 11.62 8.32
N ALA A 45 12.20 11.03 9.47
CA ALA A 45 13.45 11.22 10.21
C ALA A 45 14.72 10.96 9.37
N ALA A 46 14.61 10.08 8.36
CA ALA A 46 15.70 9.79 7.44
C ALA A 46 16.19 11.05 6.66
N TYR A 47 15.31 12.01 6.38
CA TYR A 47 15.65 13.22 5.62
C TYR A 47 16.45 14.24 6.43
N TYR A 48 16.39 14.15 7.75
CA TYR A 48 17.08 15.06 8.67
C TYR A 48 18.40 14.47 9.21
N LYS A 49 18.69 13.21 8.91
CA LYS A 49 19.93 12.58 9.32
C LYS A 49 21.09 13.08 8.47
N PRO A 50 22.24 13.42 9.07
CA PRO A 50 23.43 13.79 8.30
C PRO A 50 23.95 12.66 7.39
N TYR A 51 23.70 11.40 7.77
CA TYR A 51 24.10 10.22 7.01
C TYR A 51 22.99 9.15 7.04
N PRO A 52 21.90 9.34 6.27
CA PRO A 52 20.87 8.32 6.16
C PRO A 52 21.41 7.11 5.40
N THR A 53 21.02 5.93 5.81
CA THR A 53 21.34 4.71 5.04
C THR A 53 20.50 4.64 3.77
N VAL A 54 21.01 3.95 2.75
CA VAL A 54 20.25 3.69 1.50
C VAL A 54 18.93 2.95 1.80
N ALA A 55 18.93 2.06 2.80
CA ALA A 55 17.75 1.33 3.19
C ALA A 55 16.65 2.26 3.77
N GLU A 56 17.03 3.24 4.60
CA GLU A 56 16.11 4.23 5.15
C GLU A 56 15.48 5.11 4.04
N ILE A 57 16.32 5.63 3.15
CA ILE A 57 15.84 6.44 2.02
C ILE A 57 14.92 5.61 1.10
N ASN A 58 15.31 4.38 0.77
CA ASN A 58 14.48 3.50 -0.05
C ASN A 58 13.15 3.15 0.64
N ALA A 59 13.12 3.05 1.95
CA ALA A 59 11.91 2.80 2.70
C ALA A 59 10.92 3.97 2.56
N VAL A 60 11.37 5.20 2.76
CA VAL A 60 10.56 6.42 2.58
C VAL A 60 10.09 6.54 1.14
N ASN A 61 10.99 6.42 0.17
CA ASN A 61 10.63 6.51 -1.26
C ASN A 61 9.61 5.44 -1.67
N SER A 62 9.71 4.22 -1.14
CA SER A 62 8.74 3.17 -1.44
C SER A 62 7.37 3.46 -0.80
N ALA A 63 7.33 4.06 0.38
CA ALA A 63 6.09 4.48 1.01
C ALA A 63 5.44 5.65 0.23
N PHE A 64 6.22 6.63 -0.18
CA PHE A 64 5.75 7.69 -1.06
C PHE A 64 5.17 7.14 -2.36
N THR A 65 5.90 6.22 -3.01
CA THR A 65 5.46 5.57 -4.26
C THR A 65 4.11 4.87 -4.08
N GLU A 66 3.93 4.11 -3.02
CA GLU A 66 2.66 3.41 -2.76
C GLU A 66 1.53 4.42 -2.51
N TRP A 67 1.77 5.42 -1.68
CA TRP A 67 0.77 6.42 -1.35
C TRP A 67 0.33 7.23 -2.58
N VAL A 68 1.27 7.71 -3.40
CA VAL A 68 0.93 8.53 -4.58
C VAL A 68 0.21 7.72 -5.66
N LEU A 69 0.50 6.42 -5.77
CA LEU A 69 -0.17 5.55 -6.74
C LEU A 69 -1.63 5.28 -6.35
N PHE A 70 -1.90 5.04 -5.06
CA PHE A 70 -3.13 4.41 -4.63
C PHE A 70 -4.02 5.25 -3.70
N ASP A 71 -3.50 6.29 -3.07
CA ASP A 71 -4.25 7.05 -2.05
C ASP A 71 -4.28 8.57 -2.32
N PHE A 72 -3.32 9.10 -3.05
CA PHE A 72 -3.27 10.53 -3.36
C PHE A 72 -4.30 10.91 -4.43
N ASP A 73 -5.04 12.00 -4.19
CA ASP A 73 -5.96 12.55 -5.20
C ASP A 73 -5.20 13.25 -6.31
N PHE A 74 -4.85 12.46 -7.31
CA PHE A 74 -4.07 12.91 -8.46
C PHE A 74 -4.89 13.82 -9.39
N ALA A 75 -6.20 13.57 -9.51
CA ALA A 75 -7.07 14.39 -10.33
C ALA A 75 -7.17 15.82 -9.81
N GLN A 76 -7.31 15.99 -8.50
CA GLN A 76 -7.32 17.32 -7.88
C GLN A 76 -5.96 18.03 -8.06
N ALA A 77 -4.87 17.31 -7.90
CA ALA A 77 -3.54 17.87 -8.05
C ALA A 77 -3.26 18.33 -9.49
N THR A 78 -3.66 17.57 -10.48
CA THR A 78 -3.48 17.94 -11.91
C THR A 78 -4.45 19.01 -12.36
N ALA A 79 -5.68 19.06 -11.85
CA ALA A 79 -6.62 20.13 -12.15
C ALA A 79 -6.08 21.50 -11.70
N ALA A 80 -5.31 21.56 -10.61
CA ALA A 80 -4.65 22.78 -10.16
C ALA A 80 -3.57 23.31 -11.13
N GLU A 81 -3.03 22.43 -12.00
CA GLU A 81 -2.09 22.84 -13.06
C GLU A 81 -2.80 23.51 -14.25
N ARG A 82 -4.07 23.25 -14.42
CA ARG A 82 -4.89 23.70 -15.54
C ARG A 82 -5.77 24.86 -15.10
N ALA A 83 -5.22 26.07 -15.16
CA ALA A 83 -5.92 27.27 -14.74
C ALA A 83 -7.27 27.42 -15.43
N GLY A 84 -8.36 27.40 -14.64
CA GLY A 84 -9.74 27.59 -15.12
C GLY A 84 -10.52 26.32 -15.45
N GLU A 85 -9.94 25.15 -15.32
CA GLU A 85 -10.71 23.90 -15.38
C GLU A 85 -11.48 23.67 -14.05
N PRO A 86 -12.72 23.17 -14.13
CA PRO A 86 -13.46 22.80 -12.91
C PRO A 86 -12.73 21.66 -12.20
N LEU A 87 -12.76 21.70 -10.86
CA LEU A 87 -12.25 20.60 -10.05
C LEU A 87 -13.04 19.31 -10.39
N PRO A 88 -12.39 18.14 -10.39
CA PRO A 88 -13.07 16.88 -10.61
C PRO A 88 -14.13 16.64 -9.53
N GLU A 89 -15.26 16.06 -9.93
CA GLU A 89 -16.39 15.77 -9.01
C GLU A 89 -16.07 14.67 -7.99
N ALA A 90 -15.10 13.81 -8.29
CA ALA A 90 -14.67 12.72 -7.42
C ALA A 90 -13.14 12.61 -7.39
N PRO A 91 -12.58 12.19 -6.26
CA PRO A 91 -11.16 11.86 -6.16
C PRO A 91 -10.80 10.77 -7.18
N GLN A 92 -9.61 10.89 -7.78
CA GLN A 92 -9.06 9.87 -8.66
C GLN A 92 -7.58 9.67 -8.37
N THR A 93 -7.22 8.44 -8.09
CA THR A 93 -5.83 8.06 -7.81
C THR A 93 -5.01 8.02 -9.11
N LEU A 94 -3.69 8.04 -8.97
CA LEU A 94 -2.79 7.96 -10.11
C LEU A 94 -3.00 6.67 -10.90
N VAL A 95 -3.15 5.53 -10.23
CA VAL A 95 -3.35 4.24 -10.89
C VAL A 95 -4.67 4.20 -11.66
N GLU A 96 -5.73 4.85 -11.17
CA GLU A 96 -7.01 4.98 -11.89
C GLU A 96 -6.89 5.88 -13.11
N ALA A 97 -6.17 7.00 -13.00
CA ALA A 97 -5.97 7.94 -14.10
C ALA A 97 -5.21 7.31 -15.29
N TYR A 98 -4.24 6.45 -14.99
CA TYR A 98 -3.38 5.80 -16.01
C TYR A 98 -3.78 4.36 -16.36
N ALA A 99 -4.87 3.85 -15.80
CA ALA A 99 -5.35 2.49 -16.07
C ALA A 99 -6.02 2.33 -17.45
N GLN A 100 -6.37 3.41 -18.13
CA GLN A 100 -7.21 3.41 -19.32
C GLN A 100 -6.63 2.52 -20.43
N GLY A 101 -7.41 1.50 -20.83
CA GLY A 101 -7.07 0.58 -21.91
C GLY A 101 -6.22 -0.62 -21.50
N ASP A 102 -5.81 -0.72 -20.22
CA ASP A 102 -5.18 -1.91 -19.67
C ASP A 102 -6.10 -2.59 -18.64
N ALA A 103 -6.79 -3.63 -19.07
CA ALA A 103 -7.76 -4.35 -18.25
C ALA A 103 -7.16 -4.88 -16.92
N THR A 104 -5.87 -5.15 -16.89
CA THR A 104 -5.17 -5.62 -15.68
C THR A 104 -4.98 -4.50 -14.68
N VAL A 105 -4.56 -3.34 -15.17
CA VAL A 105 -4.37 -2.14 -14.33
C VAL A 105 -5.73 -1.61 -13.87
N GLU A 106 -6.75 -1.64 -14.72
CA GLU A 106 -8.13 -1.29 -14.36
C GLU A 106 -8.69 -2.20 -13.25
N GLU A 107 -8.47 -3.52 -13.36
CA GLU A 107 -8.88 -4.45 -12.31
C GLU A 107 -8.12 -4.18 -11.00
N LEU A 108 -6.81 -3.97 -11.06
CA LEU A 108 -5.99 -3.62 -9.91
C LEU A 108 -6.49 -2.32 -9.25
N ALA A 109 -6.66 -1.26 -10.03
CA ALA A 109 -7.12 0.04 -9.53
C ALA A 109 -8.46 -0.06 -8.79
N ARG A 110 -9.41 -0.79 -9.38
CA ARG A 110 -10.76 -0.97 -8.84
C ARG A 110 -10.81 -1.86 -7.60
N THR A 111 -9.92 -2.82 -7.45
CA THR A 111 -10.01 -3.86 -6.41
C THR A 111 -8.99 -3.69 -5.29
N GLN A 112 -8.00 -2.83 -5.46
CA GLN A 112 -6.97 -2.62 -4.48
C GLN A 112 -7.53 -2.02 -3.19
N PHE A 113 -7.00 -2.45 -2.06
CA PHE A 113 -7.24 -1.82 -0.76
C PHE A 113 -6.11 -2.14 0.21
N PHE A 114 -5.86 -1.23 1.14
CA PHE A 114 -4.91 -1.40 2.23
C PHE A 114 -5.65 -1.80 3.50
N SER A 115 -5.19 -2.85 4.18
CA SER A 115 -5.79 -3.27 5.44
C SER A 115 -4.82 -4.04 6.33
N THR A 116 -5.31 -4.39 7.53
CA THR A 116 -4.64 -5.29 8.47
C THR A 116 -5.22 -6.69 8.32
N PHE A 117 -4.34 -7.68 8.26
CA PHE A 117 -4.71 -9.08 8.08
C PHE A 117 -4.03 -9.96 9.12
N TRP A 118 -4.75 -11.00 9.60
CA TRP A 118 -4.12 -12.15 10.24
C TRP A 118 -3.59 -13.10 9.18
N VAL A 119 -2.38 -13.59 9.37
CA VAL A 119 -1.81 -14.65 8.53
C VAL A 119 -2.29 -15.99 9.08
N ILE A 120 -3.29 -16.58 8.45
CA ILE A 120 -3.95 -17.83 8.90
C ILE A 120 -3.14 -19.04 8.47
N ALA A 121 -2.62 -19.05 7.25
CA ALA A 121 -1.83 -20.15 6.71
C ALA A 121 -0.82 -19.64 5.68
N GLN A 122 0.25 -20.38 5.52
CA GLN A 122 1.31 -20.09 4.55
C GLN A 122 1.67 -21.33 3.75
N ASP A 123 1.78 -21.18 2.43
CA ASP A 123 2.34 -22.19 1.52
C ASP A 123 3.54 -21.60 0.78
N PRO A 124 4.77 -21.76 1.31
CA PRO A 124 5.98 -21.21 0.69
C PRO A 124 6.26 -21.80 -0.70
N LYS A 125 5.82 -23.05 -0.97
CA LYS A 125 6.05 -23.69 -2.27
C LYS A 125 5.20 -23.07 -3.37
N ARG A 126 3.96 -22.71 -3.04
CA ARG A 126 3.04 -22.05 -3.97
C ARG A 126 3.15 -20.52 -3.91
N LYS A 127 3.91 -19.98 -2.96
CA LYS A 127 4.02 -18.54 -2.68
C LYS A 127 2.66 -17.91 -2.33
N LEU A 128 1.83 -18.65 -1.64
CA LEU A 128 0.49 -18.26 -1.23
C LEU A 128 0.38 -18.15 0.28
N SER A 129 -0.47 -17.25 0.73
CA SER A 129 -0.87 -17.11 2.13
C SER A 129 -2.37 -16.93 2.22
N VAL A 130 -3.01 -17.58 3.18
CA VAL A 130 -4.39 -17.27 3.55
C VAL A 130 -4.34 -16.16 4.58
N MET A 131 -4.91 -15.03 4.23
CA MET A 131 -4.92 -13.82 5.04
C MET A 131 -6.37 -13.45 5.35
N ARG A 132 -6.69 -13.29 6.64
CA ARG A 132 -8.02 -12.86 7.10
C ARG A 132 -7.98 -11.37 7.40
N GLU A 133 -8.81 -10.62 6.72
CA GLU A 133 -8.96 -9.20 6.98
C GLU A 133 -9.62 -8.99 8.36
N THR A 134 -9.01 -8.14 9.20
CA THR A 134 -9.35 -8.06 10.62
C THR A 134 -10.72 -7.45 10.91
N ARG A 135 -11.29 -6.67 10.00
CA ARG A 135 -12.56 -5.97 10.20
C ARG A 135 -13.75 -6.76 9.66
N THR A 136 -13.61 -7.28 8.44
CA THR A 136 -14.69 -8.01 7.78
C THR A 136 -14.68 -9.50 8.07
N CYS A 137 -13.57 -10.02 8.64
CA CYS A 137 -13.29 -11.45 8.80
C CYS A 137 -13.30 -12.23 7.47
N ARG A 138 -13.14 -11.54 6.35
CA ARG A 138 -13.07 -12.18 5.04
C ARG A 138 -11.67 -12.75 4.81
N ASP A 139 -11.63 -13.97 4.30
CA ASP A 139 -10.39 -14.64 3.93
C ASP A 139 -10.03 -14.35 2.46
N PHE A 140 -8.72 -14.14 2.24
CA PHE A 140 -8.12 -13.93 0.94
C PHE A 140 -6.95 -14.89 0.75
N GLU A 141 -6.94 -15.66 -0.34
CA GLU A 141 -5.75 -16.40 -0.75
C GLU A 141 -4.87 -15.44 -1.57
N VAL A 142 -3.80 -14.94 -0.95
CA VAL A 142 -2.95 -13.89 -1.51
C VAL A 142 -1.63 -14.44 -1.98
N SER A 143 -1.28 -14.17 -3.23
CA SER A 143 0.05 -14.44 -3.77
C SER A 143 1.02 -13.36 -3.30
N CYS A 144 1.94 -13.74 -2.41
CA CYS A 144 2.98 -12.86 -1.89
C CYS A 144 4.18 -13.70 -1.42
N ASP A 145 5.30 -13.57 -2.11
CA ASP A 145 6.53 -14.30 -1.79
C ASP A 145 7.02 -13.95 -0.37
N LEU A 146 6.99 -12.68 -0.01
CA LEU A 146 7.46 -12.20 1.27
C LEU A 146 6.66 -12.78 2.44
N ILE A 147 5.33 -12.71 2.39
CA ILE A 147 4.48 -13.20 3.49
C ILE A 147 4.54 -14.72 3.57
N SER A 148 4.48 -15.41 2.44
CA SER A 148 4.42 -16.88 2.40
C SER A 148 5.68 -17.57 2.90
N THR A 149 6.84 -16.89 2.86
CA THR A 149 8.14 -17.47 3.25
C THR A 149 8.59 -17.08 4.66
N ARG A 150 7.99 -16.07 5.27
CA ARG A 150 8.34 -15.60 6.61
C ARG A 150 7.67 -16.42 7.70
N ARG A 151 8.40 -17.39 8.28
CA ARG A 151 7.87 -18.33 9.29
C ARG A 151 7.32 -17.65 10.55
N ASN A 152 7.90 -16.53 10.96
CA ASN A 152 7.46 -15.80 12.15
C ASN A 152 6.17 -15.00 11.95
N TRP A 153 5.61 -14.99 10.75
CA TRP A 153 4.34 -14.32 10.46
C TRP A 153 3.14 -15.28 10.51
N THR A 154 3.35 -16.56 10.64
CA THR A 154 2.25 -17.50 10.90
C THR A 154 1.58 -17.13 12.23
N SER A 155 0.26 -16.96 12.23
CA SER A 155 -0.54 -16.47 13.36
C SER A 155 -0.23 -15.03 13.78
N GLY A 156 0.56 -14.30 13.00
CA GLY A 156 0.83 -12.88 13.19
C GLY A 156 -0.12 -12.00 12.37
N THR A 157 0.07 -10.69 12.49
CA THR A 157 -0.63 -9.70 11.67
C THR A 157 0.32 -9.01 10.71
N VAL A 158 -0.24 -8.59 9.59
CA VAL A 158 0.47 -7.81 8.58
C VAL A 158 -0.47 -6.72 8.06
N ASN A 159 0.05 -5.51 7.92
CA ASN A 159 -0.60 -4.49 7.11
C ASN A 159 -0.09 -4.63 5.68
N ALA A 160 -0.99 -4.72 4.73
CA ALA A 160 -0.66 -4.91 3.33
C ALA A 160 -1.72 -4.32 2.43
N ARG A 161 -1.29 -3.91 1.24
CA ARG A 161 -2.20 -3.60 0.15
C ARG A 161 -2.33 -4.81 -0.75
N ILE A 162 -3.55 -5.23 -1.00
CA ILE A 162 -3.86 -6.33 -1.89
C ILE A 162 -4.81 -5.89 -2.99
N ALA A 163 -4.77 -6.57 -4.13
CA ALA A 163 -5.68 -6.35 -5.25
C ALA A 163 -6.01 -7.69 -5.93
N SER A 164 -7.18 -7.77 -6.57
CA SER A 164 -7.50 -8.87 -7.49
C SER A 164 -6.99 -8.55 -8.88
N VAL A 165 -6.31 -9.50 -9.49
CA VAL A 165 -5.86 -9.39 -10.86
C VAL A 165 -5.96 -10.74 -11.56
N GLY A 166 -6.70 -10.79 -12.67
CA GLY A 166 -7.01 -12.03 -13.34
C GLY A 166 -7.72 -13.04 -12.43
N GLY A 167 -8.57 -12.56 -11.51
CA GLY A 167 -9.30 -13.36 -10.54
C GLY A 167 -8.44 -13.91 -9.40
N ARG A 168 -7.22 -13.40 -9.19
CA ARG A 168 -6.32 -13.81 -8.11
C ARG A 168 -5.94 -12.61 -7.24
N TRP A 169 -5.94 -12.81 -5.94
CA TRP A 169 -5.44 -11.78 -5.01
C TRP A 169 -3.91 -11.80 -4.94
N VAL A 170 -3.33 -10.62 -5.02
CA VAL A 170 -1.88 -10.40 -4.98
C VAL A 170 -1.56 -9.25 -4.04
N SER A 171 -0.37 -9.27 -3.47
CA SER A 171 0.15 -8.10 -2.75
C SER A 171 0.69 -7.10 -3.78
N CYS A 172 0.14 -5.89 -3.80
CA CYS A 172 0.53 -4.82 -4.73
C CYS A 172 1.24 -3.65 -4.05
N GLY A 173 1.38 -3.68 -2.73
CA GLY A 173 2.08 -2.68 -1.93
C GLY A 173 3.11 -3.26 -0.99
N ARG A 174 3.52 -2.47 -0.01
CA ARG A 174 4.43 -2.91 1.05
C ARG A 174 3.70 -3.80 2.04
N CYS A 175 4.45 -4.76 2.59
CA CYS A 175 3.98 -5.56 3.72
C CYS A 175 4.69 -5.07 4.98
N LEU A 176 3.91 -4.61 5.94
CA LEU A 176 4.38 -4.14 7.24
C LEU A 176 3.95 -5.16 8.29
N SER A 177 4.90 -5.85 8.91
CA SER A 177 4.62 -6.88 9.91
C SER A 177 4.58 -6.29 11.31
N HIS A 178 3.79 -6.87 12.20
CA HIS A 178 3.79 -6.58 13.62
C HIS A 178 4.66 -7.57 14.36
N ASP A 179 5.37 -7.11 15.41
CA ASP A 179 6.28 -7.94 16.20
C ASP A 179 5.54 -9.02 17.00
N SER A 180 4.29 -8.73 17.39
CA SER A 180 3.43 -9.69 18.06
C SER A 180 2.05 -9.70 17.44
N ALA A 181 1.49 -10.91 17.30
CA ALA A 181 0.07 -11.06 16.99
C ALA A 181 -0.74 -10.85 18.29
N PRO A 182 -1.97 -10.31 18.19
CA PRO A 182 -2.92 -10.45 19.26
C PRO A 182 -3.11 -11.93 19.56
N SER A 183 -3.15 -12.31 20.83
CA SER A 183 -3.24 -13.69 21.28
C SER A 183 -4.52 -14.40 20.84
N GLU A 184 -5.55 -13.63 20.50
CA GLU A 184 -6.80 -14.14 19.92
C GLU A 184 -7.30 -13.19 18.83
N PRO A 185 -7.92 -13.73 17.76
CA PRO A 185 -8.64 -12.90 16.81
C PRO A 185 -9.72 -12.15 17.59
N GLN A 186 -9.66 -10.84 17.61
CA GLN A 186 -10.72 -10.06 18.24
C GLN A 186 -12.02 -10.37 17.48
N PRO A 187 -13.09 -10.82 18.16
CA PRO A 187 -14.35 -11.18 17.50
C PRO A 187 -15.11 -9.99 16.94
N ALA A 188 -14.66 -8.79 17.22
CA ALA A 188 -15.26 -7.58 16.68
C ALA A 188 -14.79 -7.36 15.24
N CYS A 189 -15.39 -8.07 14.33
CA CYS A 189 -15.51 -7.61 12.95
C CYS A 189 -16.28 -6.30 13.00
N MET A 190 -15.58 -5.18 12.99
CA MET A 190 -16.21 -3.88 13.12
C MET A 190 -16.89 -3.52 11.81
N THR A 191 -18.20 -3.46 11.86
CA THR A 191 -19.11 -3.48 10.73
C THR A 191 -19.29 -2.16 9.99
N GLN A 192 -18.57 -1.10 10.30
CA GLN A 192 -18.63 0.14 9.52
C GLN A 192 -17.30 0.86 9.56
N THR A 193 -16.63 0.87 8.44
CA THR A 193 -15.47 1.70 8.22
C THR A 193 -15.87 2.87 7.34
N ASP A 194 -15.45 4.05 7.75
CA ASP A 194 -15.50 5.24 6.94
C ASP A 194 -14.48 5.11 5.81
N PRO A 195 -14.91 5.12 4.52
CA PRO A 195 -13.98 5.00 3.39
C PRO A 195 -12.89 6.08 3.37
N GLU A 196 -13.19 7.29 3.83
CA GLU A 196 -12.20 8.37 3.91
C GLU A 196 -11.13 8.07 4.96
N ARG A 197 -11.52 7.48 6.10
CA ARG A 197 -10.59 7.06 7.14
C ARG A 197 -9.70 5.90 6.70
N GLU A 198 -10.14 5.10 5.73
CA GLU A 198 -9.35 3.99 5.19
C GLU A 198 -8.29 4.42 4.19
N SER A 199 -8.60 5.39 3.33
CA SER A 199 -7.61 5.94 2.39
C SER A 199 -6.48 6.68 3.10
N SER A 200 -6.76 7.34 4.24
CA SER A 200 -5.75 8.02 5.05
C SER A 200 -4.90 7.07 5.89
N ARG A 201 -5.39 5.86 6.16
CA ARG A 201 -4.76 4.92 7.11
C ARG A 201 -3.34 4.50 6.72
N PHE A 202 -3.05 4.36 5.43
CA PHE A 202 -1.70 3.99 4.99
C PHE A 202 -0.68 5.07 5.37
N ILE A 203 -0.95 6.32 5.04
CA ILE A 203 -0.02 7.43 5.31
C ILE A 203 0.09 7.71 6.82
N GLU A 204 -0.99 7.55 7.57
CA GLU A 204 -0.99 7.63 9.03
C GLU A 204 -0.10 6.55 9.65
N LEU A 205 -0.21 5.31 9.19
CA LEU A 205 0.65 4.23 9.63
C LEU A 205 2.12 4.49 9.30
N VAL A 206 2.40 5.00 8.11
CA VAL A 206 3.77 5.38 7.71
C VAL A 206 4.32 6.43 8.65
N ARG A 207 3.55 7.46 8.98
CA ARG A 207 3.91 8.50 9.95
C ARG A 207 4.21 7.95 11.33
N GLU A 208 3.36 7.05 11.84
CA GLU A 208 3.56 6.42 13.15
C GLU A 208 4.84 5.58 13.20
N LEU A 209 5.11 4.80 12.15
CA LEU A 209 6.33 3.99 12.05
C LEU A 209 7.60 4.83 12.04
N GLU A 210 7.58 5.98 11.37
CA GLU A 210 8.69 6.93 11.39
C GLU A 210 8.84 7.60 12.76
N GLY A 211 7.73 8.00 13.40
CA GLY A 211 7.74 8.70 14.68
C GLY A 211 8.19 7.83 15.85
N VAL A 212 7.78 6.57 15.90
CA VAL A 212 8.07 5.65 17.03
C VAL A 212 9.51 5.19 17.08
N ASN A 213 10.13 4.99 15.92
CA ASN A 213 11.44 4.33 15.86
C ASN A 213 12.58 5.20 15.33
N GLY A 214 12.28 6.40 14.81
CA GLY A 214 13.26 7.19 14.07
C GLY A 214 13.93 6.39 12.94
N ARG A 215 13.31 5.28 12.58
CA ARG A 215 13.68 4.36 11.50
C ARG A 215 12.39 3.85 10.89
N PHE A 216 12.28 3.93 9.60
CA PHE A 216 11.21 3.25 8.89
C PHE A 216 11.45 1.74 8.95
N VAL A 217 11.06 1.12 10.06
CA VAL A 217 11.11 -0.33 10.21
C VAL A 217 9.80 -0.93 9.72
N ALA A 218 9.90 -2.09 9.09
CA ALA A 218 8.74 -2.84 8.61
C ALA A 218 7.94 -3.50 9.75
N THR A 219 8.26 -3.16 11.01
CA THR A 219 7.62 -3.74 12.18
C THR A 219 7.23 -2.65 13.15
N ALA A 220 6.01 -2.69 13.62
CA ALA A 220 5.50 -1.87 14.71
C ALA A 220 4.82 -2.77 15.74
N ARG A 221 4.61 -2.26 16.94
CA ARG A 221 3.87 -3.02 17.96
C ARG A 221 2.43 -3.20 17.50
N ALA A 222 1.93 -4.43 17.58
CA ALA A 222 0.57 -4.76 17.15
C ALA A 222 -0.48 -3.89 17.84
N GLU A 223 -0.29 -3.58 19.11
CA GLU A 223 -1.20 -2.77 19.92
C GLU A 223 -1.39 -1.34 19.40
N SER A 224 -0.41 -0.80 18.67
CA SER A 224 -0.47 0.55 18.11
C SER A 224 -1.48 0.70 16.95
N PHE A 225 -1.91 -0.43 16.36
CA PHE A 225 -2.75 -0.44 15.16
C PHE A 225 -4.13 -1.06 15.38
N TRP A 226 -4.38 -1.60 16.57
CA TRP A 226 -5.71 -2.11 16.91
C TRP A 226 -6.61 -0.97 17.32
N PRO A 227 -7.83 -0.89 16.77
CA PRO A 227 -8.82 0.03 17.32
C PRO A 227 -9.11 -0.34 18.76
N ALA A 228 -9.10 0.67 19.62
CA ALA A 228 -9.48 0.53 21.04
C ALA A 228 -10.95 0.10 21.18
#